data_34be6880ff2c3549ef5b89954e124906
#
_entry.id   34be6880ff2c3549ef5b89954e124906
#
_cell.length_a   1.000
_cell.length_b   1.000
_cell.length_c   1.000
_cell.angle_alpha   90.00
_cell.angle_beta   90.00
_cell.angle_gamma   90.00
#
_symmetry.space_group_name_H-M   'P 1'
#
loop_
_entity.id
_entity.type
_entity.pdbx_description
1 polymer ?
#
loop_
_entity_poly.entity_id
_entity_poly.type
_entity_poly.pdbx_seq_one_letter_code
_entity_poly.pdbx_strand_id
1 'polypeptide(L)'
;MSSSERNDANPSSELEENLEILRQTYFFSGLPLETLKIFAYLCTREKFKKNEYIFKQHEDDGRAFYLISGKASLERKDNGNAREIRDCKSGEFIGGLTLLGEIRRLFSLKATEDTICLVLEREKFGKALQQFPDIMPRIFKAVAKHIDSWEQRFLSGRGDMCGECMVNLGVSL
;
A
#
# COMPACT_ATOMS: atom_id res chain seq x y z
N MET A 1 -32.87 -13.56 19.05
CA MET A 1 -33.11 -12.96 17.72
C MET A 1 -31.91 -12.04 17.44
N SER A 2 -30.93 -12.55 16.73
CA SER A 2 -29.69 -11.82 16.42
C SER A 2 -29.82 -11.25 15.02
N SER A 3 -30.01 -9.93 14.92
CA SER A 3 -30.05 -9.22 13.63
C SER A 3 -28.63 -9.10 13.11
N SER A 4 -28.33 -9.89 12.10
CA SER A 4 -27.10 -9.79 11.30
C SER A 4 -27.22 -8.53 10.43
N GLU A 5 -26.65 -7.42 10.85
CA GLU A 5 -26.45 -6.25 9.99
C GLU A 5 -25.41 -6.62 8.93
N ARG A 6 -25.87 -7.05 7.78
CA ARG A 6 -25.10 -7.04 6.54
C ARG A 6 -24.97 -5.58 6.12
N ASN A 7 -23.80 -5.05 6.26
CA ASN A 7 -23.44 -3.76 5.68
C ASN A 7 -23.30 -3.99 4.16
N ASP A 8 -24.41 -3.96 3.45
CA ASP A 8 -24.48 -4.05 1.98
C ASP A 8 -24.03 -2.69 1.41
N ALA A 9 -22.72 -2.45 1.40
CA ALA A 9 -22.16 -1.39 0.58
C ALA A 9 -22.52 -1.72 -0.88
N ASN A 10 -23.21 -0.81 -1.55
CA ASN A 10 -23.57 -0.95 -2.95
C ASN A 10 -22.28 -1.17 -3.77
N PRO A 11 -22.13 -2.26 -4.55
CA PRO A 11 -20.91 -2.58 -5.29
C PRO A 11 -20.42 -1.44 -6.20
N SER A 12 -21.33 -0.62 -6.72
CA SER A 12 -20.96 0.56 -7.52
C SER A 12 -20.30 1.66 -6.67
N SER A 13 -20.76 1.86 -5.43
CA SER A 13 -20.16 2.84 -4.51
C SER A 13 -18.75 2.40 -4.07
N GLU A 14 -18.56 1.11 -3.80
CA GLU A 14 -17.25 0.58 -3.42
C GLU A 14 -16.22 0.72 -4.55
N LEU A 15 -16.63 0.47 -5.79
CA LEU A 15 -15.77 0.65 -6.96
C LEU A 15 -15.37 2.12 -7.15
N GLU A 16 -16.31 3.06 -6.98
CA GLU A 16 -16.04 4.50 -7.06
C GLU A 16 -15.07 4.96 -5.97
N GLU A 17 -15.24 4.49 -4.74
CA GLU A 17 -14.31 4.78 -3.65
C GLU A 17 -12.91 4.20 -3.92
N ASN A 18 -12.82 2.95 -4.39
CA ASN A 18 -11.54 2.33 -4.76
C ASN A 18 -10.84 3.13 -5.87
N LEU A 19 -11.60 3.60 -6.87
CA LEU A 19 -11.08 4.43 -7.95
C LEU A 19 -10.51 5.74 -7.43
N GLU A 20 -11.23 6.41 -6.51
CA GLU A 20 -10.76 7.67 -5.93
C GLU A 20 -9.49 7.47 -5.10
N ILE A 21 -9.40 6.39 -4.33
CA ILE A 21 -8.18 6.00 -3.60
C ILE A 21 -6.99 5.85 -4.56
N LEU A 22 -7.17 5.12 -5.66
CA LEU A 22 -6.09 4.91 -6.63
C LEU A 22 -5.67 6.22 -7.31
N ARG A 23 -6.61 7.11 -7.63
CA ARG A 23 -6.32 8.44 -8.19
C ARG A 23 -5.44 9.30 -7.29
N GLN A 24 -5.61 9.19 -5.98
CA GLN A 24 -4.85 9.95 -4.99
C GLN A 24 -3.51 9.28 -4.63
N THR A 25 -3.35 8.00 -4.97
CA THR A 25 -2.13 7.25 -4.69
C THR A 25 -1.05 7.58 -5.72
N TYR A 26 0.13 8.05 -5.27
CA TYR A 26 1.22 8.47 -6.16
C TYR A 26 1.64 7.39 -7.15
N PHE A 27 1.64 6.11 -6.73
CA PHE A 27 2.06 4.97 -7.53
C PHE A 27 1.26 4.84 -8.84
N PHE A 28 -0.02 5.21 -8.81
CA PHE A 28 -0.92 5.18 -9.96
C PHE A 28 -1.08 6.55 -10.64
N SER A 29 -0.33 7.56 -10.18
CA SER A 29 -0.42 8.92 -10.74
C SER A 29 -0.01 8.94 -12.22
N GLY A 30 -0.79 9.64 -13.03
CA GLY A 30 -0.53 9.72 -14.47
C GLY A 30 -1.07 8.55 -15.29
N LEU A 31 -1.77 7.58 -14.69
CA LEU A 31 -2.49 6.56 -15.43
C LEU A 31 -3.80 7.11 -16.00
N PRO A 32 -4.22 6.66 -17.20
CA PRO A 32 -5.52 6.99 -17.76
C PRO A 32 -6.66 6.49 -16.87
N LEU A 33 -7.78 7.22 -16.86
CA LEU A 33 -8.95 6.88 -16.05
C LEU A 33 -9.46 5.45 -16.30
N GLU A 34 -9.48 5.02 -17.56
CA GLU A 34 -9.93 3.67 -17.93
C GLU A 34 -9.03 2.57 -17.32
N THR A 35 -7.73 2.82 -17.26
CA THR A 35 -6.78 1.92 -16.59
C THR A 35 -6.98 1.90 -15.08
N LEU A 36 -7.22 3.07 -14.47
CA LEU A 36 -7.51 3.16 -13.03
C LEU A 36 -8.78 2.41 -12.65
N LYS A 37 -9.83 2.45 -13.49
CA LYS A 37 -11.06 1.67 -13.28
C LYS A 37 -10.79 0.17 -13.25
N ILE A 38 -9.91 -0.31 -14.13
CA ILE A 38 -9.52 -1.72 -14.16
C ILE A 38 -8.81 -2.10 -12.86
N PHE A 39 -7.83 -1.30 -12.42
CA PHE A 39 -7.16 -1.56 -11.15
C PHE A 39 -8.12 -1.47 -9.96
N ALA A 40 -9.04 -0.51 -9.94
CA ALA A 40 -10.06 -0.40 -8.90
C ALA A 40 -10.93 -1.66 -8.81
N TYR A 41 -11.26 -2.25 -9.96
CA TYR A 41 -12.00 -3.53 -10.03
C TYR A 41 -11.16 -4.73 -9.57
N LEU A 42 -9.85 -4.73 -9.82
CA LEU A 42 -8.93 -5.81 -9.44
C LEU A 42 -8.55 -5.78 -7.94
N CYS A 43 -8.75 -4.64 -7.28
CA CYS A 43 -8.51 -4.51 -5.86
C CYS A 43 -9.57 -5.26 -5.05
N THR A 44 -9.17 -5.75 -3.87
CA THR A 44 -10.04 -6.36 -2.87
C THR A 44 -9.95 -5.60 -1.56
N ARG A 45 -11.03 -5.58 -0.78
CA ARG A 45 -11.01 -5.03 0.58
C ARG A 45 -10.85 -6.15 1.59
N GLU A 46 -9.85 -6.03 2.45
CA GLU A 46 -9.57 -7.00 3.50
C GLU A 46 -9.64 -6.33 4.87
N LYS A 47 -10.16 -7.08 5.82
CA LYS A 47 -10.32 -6.64 7.21
C LYS A 47 -9.33 -7.40 8.09
N PHE A 48 -8.58 -6.65 8.88
CA PHE A 48 -7.63 -7.18 9.85
C PHE A 48 -8.08 -6.76 11.25
N LYS A 49 -8.16 -7.71 12.16
CA LYS A 49 -8.47 -7.44 13.56
C LYS A 49 -7.25 -6.87 14.27
N LYS A 50 -7.50 -6.13 15.34
CA LYS A 50 -6.43 -5.69 16.24
C LYS A 50 -5.49 -6.84 16.57
N ASN A 51 -4.17 -6.60 16.46
CA ASN A 51 -3.06 -7.53 16.65
C ASN A 51 -2.85 -8.56 15.53
N GLU A 52 -3.62 -8.56 14.44
CA GLU A 52 -3.32 -9.37 13.26
C GLU A 52 -2.22 -8.73 12.42
N TYR A 53 -1.39 -9.58 11.80
CA TYR A 53 -0.39 -9.14 10.83
C TYR A 53 -1.03 -8.97 9.48
N ILE A 54 -0.85 -7.79 8.88
CA ILE A 54 -1.24 -7.50 7.48
C ILE A 54 -0.24 -8.19 6.56
N PHE A 55 1.06 -8.10 6.89
CA PHE A 55 2.13 -8.90 6.30
C PHE A 55 3.29 -9.06 7.30
N LYS A 56 4.18 -10.03 7.06
CA LYS A 56 5.31 -10.31 7.93
C LYS A 56 6.64 -10.11 7.25
N GLN A 57 7.64 -9.73 8.05
CA GLN A 57 9.03 -9.61 7.62
C GLN A 57 9.53 -10.91 6.97
N HIS A 58 10.33 -10.76 5.93
CA HIS A 58 10.93 -11.83 5.09
C HIS A 58 9.96 -12.59 4.17
N GLU A 59 8.66 -12.35 4.24
CA GLU A 59 7.70 -12.91 3.29
C GLU A 59 7.76 -12.13 1.95
N ASP A 60 7.56 -12.83 0.84
CA ASP A 60 7.19 -12.24 -0.46
C ASP A 60 5.72 -12.58 -0.70
N ASP A 61 4.84 -11.71 -0.26
CA ASP A 61 3.40 -11.89 -0.37
C ASP A 61 2.84 -11.34 -1.69
N GLY A 62 3.64 -10.60 -2.47
CA GLY A 62 3.24 -10.03 -3.75
C GLY A 62 2.04 -9.08 -3.68
N ARG A 63 1.87 -8.35 -2.58
CA ARG A 63 0.68 -7.56 -2.31
C ARG A 63 1.05 -6.12 -1.95
N ALA A 64 0.25 -5.17 -2.42
CA ALA A 64 0.29 -3.78 -1.97
C ALA A 64 -0.98 -3.44 -1.22
N PHE A 65 -0.87 -2.57 -0.22
CA PHE A 65 -1.93 -2.23 0.71
C PHE A 65 -2.12 -0.72 0.77
N TYR A 66 -3.37 -0.28 0.75
CA TYR A 66 -3.74 1.07 1.13
C TYR A 66 -4.65 1.00 2.35
N LEU A 67 -4.30 1.67 3.43
CA LEU A 67 -5.10 1.70 4.64
C LEU A 67 -6.31 2.61 4.43
N ILE A 68 -7.50 2.00 4.32
CA ILE A 68 -8.76 2.75 4.19
C ILE A 68 -9.16 3.32 5.55
N SER A 69 -9.12 2.48 6.59
CA SER A 69 -9.45 2.86 7.96
C SER A 69 -8.62 2.06 8.95
N GLY A 70 -8.55 2.55 10.19
CA GLY A 70 -7.77 1.93 11.23
C GLY A 70 -6.32 2.42 11.27
N LYS A 71 -5.51 1.70 12.05
CA LYS A 71 -4.08 1.97 12.27
C LYS A 71 -3.30 0.67 12.32
N ALA A 72 -2.05 0.75 11.91
CA ALA A 72 -1.10 -0.35 11.97
C ALA A 72 0.27 0.16 12.43
N SER A 73 1.07 -0.72 13.01
CA SER A 73 2.45 -0.43 13.38
C SER A 73 3.41 -1.21 12.50
N LEU A 74 4.43 -0.53 12.02
CA LEU A 74 5.58 -1.16 11.36
C LEU A 74 6.54 -1.67 12.43
N GLU A 75 6.80 -2.97 12.39
CA GLU A 75 7.68 -3.65 13.32
C GLU A 75 8.83 -4.32 12.56
N ARG A 76 10.05 -4.19 13.07
CA ARG A 76 11.20 -4.94 12.60
C ARG A 76 11.76 -5.81 13.70
N LYS A 77 12.03 -7.07 13.39
CA LYS A 77 12.64 -8.02 14.29
C LYS A 77 14.09 -8.26 13.87
N ASP A 78 15.02 -7.85 14.74
CA ASP A 78 16.45 -8.08 14.58
C ASP A 78 16.97 -8.86 15.80
N ASN A 79 17.66 -9.98 15.58
CA ASN A 79 18.27 -10.82 16.62
C ASN A 79 17.27 -11.23 17.74
N GLY A 80 16.02 -11.51 17.37
CA GLY A 80 14.99 -11.94 18.34
C GLY A 80 14.23 -10.81 19.03
N ASN A 81 14.70 -9.56 18.95
CA ASN A 81 14.04 -8.40 19.50
C ASN A 81 13.17 -7.70 18.46
N ALA A 82 11.89 -7.55 18.76
CA ALA A 82 10.98 -6.77 17.95
C ALA A 82 11.08 -5.28 18.34
N ARG A 83 11.26 -4.40 17.37
CA ARG A 83 11.25 -2.96 17.54
C ARG A 83 10.16 -2.35 16.66
N GLU A 84 9.33 -1.54 17.24
CA GLU A 84 8.43 -0.68 16.51
C GLU A 84 9.22 0.41 15.80
N ILE A 85 8.92 0.64 14.52
CA ILE A 85 9.59 1.64 13.69
C ILE A 85 8.74 2.90 13.63
N ARG A 86 7.48 2.77 13.23
CA ARG A 86 6.51 3.86 13.18
C ARG A 86 5.07 3.35 13.06
N ASP A 87 4.14 4.23 13.36
CA ASP A 87 2.73 4.03 13.08
C ASP A 87 2.39 4.35 11.62
N CYS A 88 1.47 3.57 11.07
CA CYS A 88 0.79 3.81 9.80
C CYS A 88 -0.69 4.04 10.04
N LYS A 89 -1.26 5.00 9.35
CA LYS A 89 -2.67 5.41 9.50
C LYS A 89 -3.42 5.37 8.17
N SER A 90 -4.71 5.56 8.22
CA SER A 90 -5.54 5.67 7.00
C SER A 90 -4.99 6.72 6.04
N GLY A 91 -5.06 6.41 4.74
CA GLY A 91 -4.50 7.24 3.68
C GLY A 91 -3.10 6.82 3.21
N GLU A 92 -2.45 5.86 3.88
CA GLU A 92 -1.11 5.41 3.50
C GLU A 92 -1.14 4.21 2.55
N PHE A 93 -0.31 4.29 1.50
CA PHE A 93 -0.07 3.20 0.55
C PHE A 93 1.28 2.55 0.85
N ILE A 94 1.32 1.23 0.97
CA ILE A 94 2.47 0.48 1.45
C ILE A 94 2.72 -0.72 0.54
N GLY A 95 3.97 -0.91 0.14
CA GLY A 95 4.41 -2.09 -0.57
C GLY A 95 4.18 -2.05 -2.08
N GLY A 96 4.16 -0.89 -2.71
CA GLY A 96 4.02 -0.76 -4.16
C GLY A 96 5.09 -1.49 -4.96
N LEU A 97 6.32 -1.56 -4.47
CA LEU A 97 7.42 -2.26 -5.14
C LEU A 97 7.19 -3.77 -5.27
N THR A 98 6.45 -4.39 -4.34
CA THR A 98 6.15 -5.82 -4.43
C THR A 98 5.24 -6.20 -5.60
N LEU A 99 4.55 -5.20 -6.18
CA LEU A 99 3.79 -5.38 -7.42
C LEU A 99 4.71 -5.50 -8.65
N LEU A 100 5.90 -4.89 -8.59
CA LEU A 100 6.85 -4.80 -9.71
C LEU A 100 7.79 -6.01 -9.79
N GLY A 101 7.96 -6.76 -8.71
CA GLY A 101 8.88 -7.90 -8.67
C GLY A 101 8.79 -8.71 -7.38
N GLU A 102 9.58 -9.78 -7.34
CA GLU A 102 9.72 -10.61 -6.14
C GLU A 102 10.60 -9.90 -5.12
N ILE A 103 9.96 -9.31 -4.12
CA ILE A 103 10.60 -8.49 -3.09
C ILE A 103 10.13 -8.98 -1.72
N ARG A 104 11.09 -9.41 -0.89
CA ARG A 104 10.82 -9.79 0.49
C ARG A 104 10.62 -8.58 1.37
N ARG A 105 9.65 -8.65 2.26
CA ARG A 105 9.36 -7.61 3.25
C ARG A 105 10.54 -7.39 4.19
N LEU A 106 10.97 -6.15 4.35
CA LEU A 106 12.04 -5.79 5.29
C LEU A 106 11.54 -5.62 6.73
N PHE A 107 10.22 -5.56 6.92
CA PHE A 107 9.52 -5.35 8.19
C PHE A 107 8.15 -6.03 8.15
N SER A 108 7.52 -6.14 9.30
CA SER A 108 6.13 -6.58 9.45
C SER A 108 5.21 -5.37 9.58
N LEU A 109 3.97 -5.49 9.13
CA LEU A 109 2.91 -4.54 9.40
C LEU A 109 1.82 -5.22 10.22
N LYS A 110 1.54 -4.70 11.41
CA LYS A 110 0.59 -5.27 12.36
C LYS A 110 -0.51 -4.27 12.68
N ALA A 111 -1.75 -4.69 12.57
CA ALA A 111 -2.90 -3.87 12.93
C ALA A 111 -2.90 -3.55 14.43
N THR A 112 -2.96 -2.28 14.80
CA THR A 112 -3.05 -1.83 16.21
C THR A 112 -4.49 -1.59 16.65
N GLU A 113 -5.39 -1.48 15.69
CA GLU A 113 -6.85 -1.47 15.86
C GLU A 113 -7.49 -2.23 14.69
N ASP A 114 -8.81 -2.43 14.68
CA ASP A 114 -9.51 -3.04 13.55
C ASP A 114 -9.27 -2.18 12.30
N THR A 115 -8.68 -2.77 11.27
CA THR A 115 -8.15 -2.06 10.10
C THR A 115 -8.75 -2.64 8.83
N ILE A 116 -9.10 -1.76 7.89
CA ILE A 116 -9.56 -2.14 6.54
C ILE A 116 -8.51 -1.66 5.53
N CYS A 117 -8.06 -2.58 4.70
CA CYS A 117 -7.11 -2.28 3.62
C CYS A 117 -7.73 -2.52 2.25
N LEU A 118 -7.43 -1.65 1.30
CA LEU A 118 -7.54 -1.95 -0.13
C LEU A 118 -6.27 -2.67 -0.55
N VAL A 119 -6.42 -3.82 -1.18
CA VAL A 119 -5.33 -4.73 -1.52
C VAL A 119 -5.28 -4.97 -3.01
N LEU A 120 -4.09 -4.83 -3.60
CA LEU A 120 -3.81 -5.23 -4.98
C LEU A 120 -2.72 -6.30 -4.99
N GLU A 121 -2.98 -7.39 -5.71
CA GLU A 121 -2.07 -8.53 -5.84
C GLU A 121 -1.19 -8.40 -7.09
N ARG A 122 0.10 -8.78 -6.99
CA ARG A 122 1.06 -8.77 -8.10
C ARG A 122 0.56 -9.52 -9.32
N GLU A 123 -0.08 -10.67 -9.12
CA GLU A 123 -0.59 -11.48 -10.23
C GLU A 123 -1.66 -10.73 -11.03
N LYS A 124 -2.62 -10.11 -10.34
CA LYS A 124 -3.68 -9.31 -10.99
C LYS A 124 -3.11 -8.07 -11.66
N PHE A 125 -2.16 -7.42 -10.98
CA PHE A 125 -1.44 -6.27 -11.52
C PHE A 125 -0.67 -6.65 -12.81
N GLY A 126 0.08 -7.76 -12.80
CA GLY A 126 0.82 -8.25 -13.95
C GLY A 126 -0.06 -8.61 -15.14
N LYS A 127 -1.23 -9.22 -14.90
CA LYS A 127 -2.21 -9.50 -15.96
C LYS A 127 -2.74 -8.21 -16.63
N ALA A 128 -2.99 -7.17 -15.83
CA ALA A 128 -3.39 -5.86 -16.36
C ALA A 128 -2.27 -5.22 -17.19
N LEU A 129 -1.01 -5.33 -16.76
CA LEU A 129 0.14 -4.82 -17.52
C LEU A 129 0.29 -5.46 -18.90
N GLN A 130 0.00 -6.76 -19.04
CA GLN A 130 0.05 -7.45 -20.32
C GLN A 130 -0.97 -6.89 -21.32
N GLN A 131 -2.10 -6.40 -20.83
CA GLN A 131 -3.14 -5.79 -21.68
C GLN A 131 -2.84 -4.33 -22.02
N PHE A 132 -2.09 -3.64 -21.17
CA PHE A 132 -1.80 -2.21 -21.27
C PHE A 132 -0.30 -1.95 -21.12
N PRO A 133 0.51 -2.19 -22.15
CA PRO A 133 1.98 -2.09 -22.05
C PRO A 133 2.48 -0.68 -21.72
N ASP A 134 1.70 0.37 -22.02
CA ASP A 134 2.05 1.77 -21.75
C ASP A 134 1.97 2.15 -20.26
N ILE A 135 1.46 1.26 -19.41
CA ILE A 135 1.33 1.51 -17.96
C ILE A 135 2.70 1.51 -17.28
N MET A 136 3.57 0.57 -17.59
CA MET A 136 4.87 0.42 -16.92
C MET A 136 5.73 1.68 -16.98
N PRO A 137 5.93 2.33 -18.13
CA PRO A 137 6.69 3.58 -18.18
C PRO A 137 6.09 4.69 -17.30
N ARG A 138 4.76 4.74 -17.18
CA ARG A 138 4.07 5.73 -16.35
C ARG A 138 4.27 5.46 -14.85
N ILE A 139 4.12 4.20 -14.44
CA ILE A 139 4.39 3.78 -13.06
C ILE A 139 5.85 4.02 -12.70
N PHE A 140 6.78 3.63 -13.58
CA PHE A 140 8.20 3.88 -13.38
C PHE A 140 8.50 5.37 -13.18
N LYS A 141 7.91 6.23 -14.01
CA LYS A 141 8.04 7.69 -13.86
C LYS A 141 7.48 8.19 -12.53
N ALA A 142 6.34 7.66 -12.08
CA ALA A 142 5.73 8.02 -10.81
C ALA A 142 6.61 7.63 -9.62
N VAL A 143 7.15 6.41 -9.63
CA VAL A 143 8.07 5.90 -8.60
C VAL A 143 9.36 6.73 -8.60
N ALA A 144 9.98 6.97 -9.75
CA ALA A 144 11.19 7.79 -9.86
C ALA A 144 10.98 9.20 -9.32
N LYS A 145 9.85 9.84 -9.65
CA LYS A 145 9.50 11.16 -9.11
C LYS A 145 9.29 11.13 -7.59
N HIS A 146 8.73 10.05 -7.06
CA HIS A 146 8.55 9.90 -5.62
C HIS A 146 9.90 9.79 -4.89
N ILE A 147 10.84 9.03 -5.46
CA ILE A 147 12.21 8.90 -4.94
C ILE A 147 12.92 10.27 -4.99
N ASP A 148 12.89 10.97 -6.12
CA ASP A 148 13.49 12.30 -6.29
C ASP A 148 12.93 13.30 -5.26
N SER A 149 11.62 13.32 -5.05
CA SER A 149 10.97 14.17 -4.05
C SER A 149 11.41 13.84 -2.62
N TRP A 150 11.67 12.57 -2.34
CA TRP A 150 12.21 12.13 -1.06
C TRP A 150 13.67 12.57 -0.88
N GLU A 151 14.52 12.38 -1.90
CA GLU A 151 15.93 12.81 -1.87
C GLU A 151 16.03 14.32 -1.65
N GLN A 152 15.23 15.13 -2.36
CA GLN A 152 15.22 16.58 -2.19
C GLN A 152 14.85 17.00 -0.75
N ARG A 153 13.85 16.34 -0.15
CA ARG A 153 13.48 16.60 1.26
C ARG A 153 14.60 16.20 2.22
N PHE A 154 15.25 15.07 1.96
CA PHE A 154 16.36 14.59 2.78
C PHE A 154 17.55 15.55 2.73
N LEU A 155 17.97 15.99 1.52
CA LEU A 155 19.11 16.89 1.32
C LEU A 155 18.83 18.32 1.80
N SER A 156 17.58 18.77 1.80
CA SER A 156 17.23 20.13 2.27
C SER A 156 17.22 20.29 3.80
N GLY A 157 17.61 19.26 4.55
CA GLY A 157 17.70 19.31 6.02
C GLY A 157 16.37 19.44 6.74
N ARG A 158 15.26 19.33 6.03
CA ARG A 158 13.90 19.29 6.61
C ARG A 158 13.48 17.90 7.09
N GLY A 159 14.29 16.91 6.84
CA GLY A 159 14.18 15.59 7.43
C GLY A 159 15.20 15.50 8.56
N ASP A 160 14.77 15.41 9.79
CA ASP A 160 15.62 14.90 10.85
C ASP A 160 16.26 13.62 10.35
N MET A 161 17.58 13.50 10.50
CA MET A 161 18.37 12.32 10.14
C MET A 161 18.00 11.12 11.04
N CYS A 162 16.72 10.94 11.29
CA CYS A 162 16.24 9.77 12.01
C CYS A 162 15.95 8.63 11.02
N GLY A 163 16.06 7.41 11.49
CA GLY A 163 15.73 6.22 10.71
C GLY A 163 14.32 6.24 10.08
N GLU A 164 13.43 7.12 10.56
CA GLU A 164 12.09 7.32 10.02
C GLU A 164 12.05 7.81 8.57
N CYS A 165 12.99 8.69 8.15
CA CYS A 165 13.01 9.17 6.76
C CYS A 165 13.41 8.07 5.77
N MET A 166 14.38 7.24 6.14
CA MET A 166 14.81 6.08 5.33
C MET A 166 13.72 5.02 5.27
N VAL A 167 13.05 4.77 6.40
CA VAL A 167 11.93 3.83 6.48
C VAL A 167 10.74 4.31 5.67
N ASN A 168 10.43 5.59 5.68
CA ASN A 168 9.32 6.15 4.93
C ASN A 168 9.47 5.94 3.42
N LEU A 169 10.67 6.03 2.86
CA LEU A 169 10.90 5.67 1.45
C LEU A 169 10.65 4.19 1.21
N GLY A 170 11.27 3.31 1.99
CA GLY A 170 11.13 1.85 1.81
C GLY A 170 9.73 1.32 2.11
N VAL A 171 8.93 2.04 2.89
CA VAL A 171 7.53 1.67 3.21
C VAL A 171 6.58 2.16 2.14
N SER A 172 6.76 3.41 1.69
CA SER A 172 5.85 4.03 0.71
C SER A 172 6.09 3.51 -0.72
N LEU A 173 7.26 2.95 -1.00
CA LEU A 173 7.53 2.22 -2.24
C LEU A 173 7.04 0.78 -2.12
#